data_07274745b6233f1133689616d7b767a1
#
_entry.id   07274745b6233f1133689616d7b767a1
#
_cell.length_a   1.000
_cell.length_b   1.000
_cell.length_c   1.000
_cell.angle_alpha   90.00
_cell.angle_beta   90.00
_cell.angle_gamma   90.00
#
_symmetry.space_group_name_H-M   'P 1'
#
loop_
_entity.id
_entity.type
_entity.pdbx_description
1 polymer ?
#
loop_
_entity_poly.entity_id
_entity_poly.type
_entity_poly.pdbx_seq_one_letter_code
_entity_poly.pdbx_strand_id
1 'polypeptide(L)'
;MALSFFLLLGNANAFTCRTSDGGLIPPGGSTTPVDVRVRIGPQLSYGKNEIVNVSQVTCKNDVASWYDYLKTDSPALSMNSAIFGAIGSGTTINGSDYNSPVPAGISVLSLTGLQTQSVAIRVYIVLNRFPTPDIKVNKGDVIGQINFIQTNDQPGCPQCGVYRWRLIADNDAYFVTTSCTINNGQQINVDFGQIRQDFLTQSASDAQIKQDKALSYQCDDQSATQDILIRMVSDASGFSSDFIKTSNPNVGVAMVYNGAVVKPNNAFRTRIVNGLGNDTVTFVPVKNNVPYTSIATGPLSGSATLIFSAP
;
A
#
# COMPACT_ATOMS: atom_id res chain seq x y z
N MET A 1 -26.08 16.00 60.03
CA MET A 1 -26.05 15.98 58.56
C MET A 1 -24.63 15.70 58.16
N ALA A 2 -24.29 14.43 57.91
CA ALA A 2 -22.91 14.01 57.55
C ALA A 2 -22.78 14.00 56.02
N LEU A 3 -21.93 14.85 55.51
CA LEU A 3 -21.66 14.97 54.07
C LEU A 3 -20.64 13.87 53.72
N SER A 4 -21.13 12.73 53.14
CA SER A 4 -20.25 11.70 52.56
C SER A 4 -19.60 12.22 51.29
N PHE A 5 -18.32 12.51 51.39
CA PHE A 5 -17.49 12.82 50.22
C PHE A 5 -17.13 11.48 49.54
N PHE A 6 -17.84 11.14 48.45
CA PHE A 6 -17.44 10.07 47.55
C PHE A 6 -16.20 10.53 46.77
N LEU A 7 -15.04 10.13 47.23
CA LEU A 7 -13.80 10.19 46.43
C LEU A 7 -13.97 9.21 45.25
N LEU A 8 -14.25 9.76 44.07
CA LEU A 8 -14.05 9.06 42.83
C LEU A 8 -12.55 8.83 42.69
N LEU A 9 -12.09 7.65 43.13
CA LEU A 9 -10.77 7.15 42.80
C LEU A 9 -10.73 6.89 41.30
N GLY A 10 -10.43 7.95 40.52
CA GLY A 10 -10.02 7.76 39.14
C GLY A 10 -8.77 6.89 39.15
N ASN A 11 -8.80 5.76 38.46
CA ASN A 11 -7.60 4.95 38.22
C ASN A 11 -6.60 5.84 37.48
N ALA A 12 -5.64 6.38 38.21
CA ALA A 12 -4.50 7.07 37.61
C ALA A 12 -3.65 6.00 36.94
N ASN A 13 -3.63 5.98 35.62
CA ASN A 13 -2.81 5.06 34.87
C ASN A 13 -1.38 5.57 34.85
N ALA A 14 -0.41 4.72 35.16
CA ALA A 14 1.02 5.12 35.13
C ALA A 14 1.55 5.18 33.69
N PHE A 15 0.90 4.50 32.77
CA PHE A 15 1.32 4.36 31.38
C PHE A 15 0.12 4.36 30.45
N THR A 16 0.13 5.25 29.45
CA THR A 16 -0.99 5.44 28.55
C THR A 16 -0.52 5.42 27.10
N CYS A 17 -1.14 4.57 26.27
CA CYS A 17 -0.92 4.55 24.83
C CYS A 17 -2.11 5.14 24.07
N ARG A 18 -1.84 5.75 22.91
CA ARG A 18 -2.84 6.33 22.02
C ARG A 18 -2.59 5.95 20.57
N THR A 19 -3.66 5.73 19.83
CA THR A 19 -3.65 5.58 18.38
C THR A 19 -3.41 6.92 17.69
N SER A 20 -3.15 6.90 16.39
CA SER A 20 -2.89 8.11 15.57
C SER A 20 -4.05 9.11 15.56
N ASP A 21 -5.27 8.63 15.70
CA ASP A 21 -6.50 9.45 15.82
C ASP A 21 -6.78 9.93 17.25
N GLY A 22 -5.85 9.65 18.19
CA GLY A 22 -5.91 10.06 19.58
C GLY A 22 -6.73 9.13 20.49
N GLY A 23 -7.28 8.05 19.94
CA GLY A 23 -8.01 7.04 20.68
C GLY A 23 -7.15 6.43 21.80
N LEU A 24 -7.71 6.32 23.00
CA LEU A 24 -7.01 5.70 24.14
C LEU A 24 -6.92 4.18 23.93
N ILE A 25 -5.72 3.66 24.03
CA ILE A 25 -5.49 2.22 24.16
C ILE A 25 -5.49 1.93 25.67
N PRO A 26 -6.48 1.20 26.20
CA PRO A 26 -6.62 0.97 27.63
C PRO A 26 -5.33 0.41 28.23
N PRO A 27 -4.93 0.92 29.40
CA PRO A 27 -3.80 0.39 30.12
C PRO A 27 -4.06 -1.03 30.61
N GLY A 28 -3.00 -1.75 30.81
CA GLY A 28 -2.83 -3.13 31.17
C GLY A 28 -3.87 -3.85 32.01
N GLY A 29 -3.70 -5.14 32.13
CA GLY A 29 -4.60 -6.04 32.83
C GLY A 29 -5.78 -6.54 32.00
N SER A 30 -6.02 -6.01 30.81
CA SER A 30 -7.08 -6.49 29.93
C SER A 30 -6.66 -7.77 29.21
N THR A 31 -7.42 -8.84 29.40
CA THR A 31 -7.31 -10.07 28.61
C THR A 31 -7.98 -9.92 27.24
N THR A 32 -8.79 -8.89 27.06
CA THR A 32 -9.50 -8.60 25.80
C THR A 32 -8.60 -7.76 24.91
N PRO A 33 -8.31 -8.19 23.66
CA PRO A 33 -7.54 -7.41 22.72
C PRO A 33 -8.21 -6.07 22.41
N VAL A 34 -7.41 -5.02 22.24
CA VAL A 34 -7.83 -3.71 21.79
C VAL A 34 -7.52 -3.56 20.31
N ASP A 35 -8.47 -3.06 19.55
CA ASP A 35 -8.31 -2.86 18.11
C ASP A 35 -7.41 -1.66 17.83
N VAL A 36 -6.31 -1.92 17.11
CA VAL A 36 -5.37 -0.91 16.62
C VAL A 36 -5.45 -0.91 15.11
N ARG A 37 -5.99 0.15 14.54
CA ARG A 37 -6.08 0.31 13.07
C ARG A 37 -4.70 0.56 12.50
N VAL A 38 -4.37 -0.20 11.45
CA VAL A 38 -3.06 -0.15 10.80
C VAL A 38 -3.22 -0.09 9.29
N ARG A 39 -2.38 0.70 8.64
CA ARG A 39 -2.34 0.75 7.19
C ARG A 39 -1.46 -0.37 6.66
N ILE A 40 -1.97 -1.11 5.69
CA ILE A 40 -1.26 -2.22 5.04
C ILE A 40 -0.53 -1.69 3.80
N GLY A 41 0.75 -2.00 3.68
CA GLY A 41 1.53 -1.73 2.48
C GLY A 41 1.12 -2.63 1.31
N PRO A 42 1.01 -2.13 0.08
CA PRO A 42 0.36 -2.83 -1.04
C PRO A 42 1.29 -3.70 -1.88
N GLN A 43 2.59 -3.77 -1.58
CA GLN A 43 3.55 -4.45 -2.46
C GLN A 43 4.34 -5.52 -1.72
N LEU A 44 4.44 -6.70 -2.35
CA LEU A 44 5.29 -7.78 -1.89
C LEU A 44 6.39 -8.09 -2.93
N SER A 45 7.55 -8.47 -2.42
CA SER A 45 8.69 -8.96 -3.19
C SER A 45 9.27 -10.22 -2.54
N TYR A 46 10.17 -10.91 -3.20
CA TYR A 46 10.93 -11.96 -2.55
C TYR A 46 11.68 -11.44 -1.32
N GLY A 47 11.73 -12.25 -0.28
CA GLY A 47 12.38 -11.91 0.98
C GLY A 47 11.45 -11.22 1.97
N LYS A 48 12.00 -10.30 2.74
CA LYS A 48 11.31 -9.57 3.81
C LYS A 48 10.42 -8.46 3.24
N ASN A 49 9.17 -8.45 3.64
CA ASN A 49 8.17 -7.45 3.24
C ASN A 49 7.55 -6.83 4.49
N GLU A 50 7.79 -5.56 4.72
CA GLU A 50 7.12 -4.80 5.78
C GLU A 50 5.67 -4.56 5.37
N ILE A 51 4.73 -5.12 6.12
CA ILE A 51 3.30 -5.03 5.80
C ILE A 51 2.54 -4.07 6.72
N VAL A 52 3.04 -3.88 7.95
CA VAL A 52 2.42 -3.01 8.96
C VAL A 52 3.47 -2.18 9.66
N ASN A 53 3.20 -0.90 9.83
CA ASN A 53 3.99 0.01 10.65
C ASN A 53 3.13 0.55 11.81
N VAL A 54 3.52 0.22 13.05
CA VAL A 54 2.79 0.61 14.27
C VAL A 54 3.34 1.90 14.88
N SER A 55 4.33 2.55 14.27
CA SER A 55 5.01 3.73 14.82
C SER A 55 4.10 4.96 15.01
N GLN A 56 2.91 4.94 14.44
CA GLN A 56 1.88 5.96 14.66
C GLN A 56 1.21 5.86 16.05
N VAL A 57 1.38 4.73 16.75
CA VAL A 57 0.94 4.59 18.14
C VAL A 57 2.01 5.23 19.04
N THR A 58 1.56 6.06 19.97
CA THR A 58 2.45 6.69 20.95
C THR A 58 2.07 6.25 22.34
N CYS A 59 3.06 6.05 23.20
CA CYS A 59 2.85 5.76 24.61
C CYS A 59 3.55 6.81 25.48
N LYS A 60 2.98 7.09 26.64
CA LYS A 60 3.42 8.10 27.58
C LYS A 60 3.54 7.49 28.98
N ASN A 61 4.60 7.85 29.70
CA ASN A 61 4.66 7.67 31.14
C ASN A 61 3.87 8.83 31.80
N ASP A 62 2.90 8.49 32.63
CA ASP A 62 2.01 9.46 33.28
C ASP A 62 2.44 9.82 34.71
N VAL A 63 3.48 9.14 35.26
CA VAL A 63 4.03 9.40 36.58
C VAL A 63 5.50 9.82 36.48
N ALA A 64 5.79 11.10 36.71
CA ALA A 64 7.08 11.70 36.44
C ALA A 64 8.28 11.04 37.16
N SER A 65 8.04 10.41 38.31
CA SER A 65 9.10 9.77 39.13
C SER A 65 9.31 8.30 38.80
N TRP A 66 8.53 7.72 37.88
CA TRP A 66 8.61 6.30 37.52
C TRP A 66 9.34 6.10 36.18
N TYR A 67 9.91 4.90 36.05
CA TYR A 67 10.45 4.39 34.80
C TYR A 67 9.52 3.28 34.31
N ASP A 68 8.91 3.48 33.15
CA ASP A 68 8.03 2.51 32.56
C ASP A 68 8.67 1.81 31.36
N TYR A 69 8.45 0.52 31.27
CA TYR A 69 8.97 -0.35 30.22
C TYR A 69 7.84 -1.06 29.53
N LEU A 70 7.80 -0.99 28.19
CA LEU A 70 6.96 -1.84 27.37
C LEU A 70 7.85 -2.90 26.73
N LYS A 71 7.55 -4.16 26.96
CA LYS A 71 8.30 -5.32 26.41
C LYS A 71 7.35 -6.26 25.70
N THR A 72 7.88 -7.05 24.76
CA THR A 72 7.12 -8.13 24.15
C THR A 72 6.71 -9.20 25.19
N ASP A 73 5.51 -9.76 25.03
CA ASP A 73 4.98 -10.86 25.87
C ASP A 73 4.66 -12.08 24.99
N SER A 74 4.64 -13.27 25.55
CA SER A 74 4.46 -14.51 24.78
C SER A 74 2.97 -14.87 24.56
N PRO A 75 2.58 -15.24 23.34
CA PRO A 75 3.28 -15.11 22.07
C PRO A 75 3.35 -13.64 21.62
N ALA A 76 4.56 -13.14 21.27
CA ALA A 76 4.71 -11.71 21.02
C ALA A 76 4.04 -11.24 19.72
N LEU A 77 4.01 -12.09 18.70
CA LEU A 77 3.30 -11.88 17.43
C LEU A 77 2.52 -13.13 17.05
N SER A 78 1.26 -12.96 16.68
CA SER A 78 0.43 -13.98 16.04
C SER A 78 -0.21 -13.40 14.79
N MET A 79 0.14 -13.93 13.61
CA MET A 79 -0.47 -13.52 12.35
C MET A 79 -1.77 -14.28 12.10
N ASN A 80 -2.70 -13.66 11.37
CA ASN A 80 -3.94 -14.32 10.98
C ASN A 80 -3.66 -15.36 9.89
N SER A 81 -3.69 -16.63 10.28
CA SER A 81 -3.41 -17.75 9.38
C SER A 81 -4.44 -17.94 8.27
N ALA A 82 -5.67 -17.41 8.45
CA ALA A 82 -6.69 -17.45 7.39
C ALA A 82 -6.33 -16.51 6.22
N ILE A 83 -5.55 -15.48 6.47
CA ILE A 83 -5.07 -14.52 5.45
C ILE A 83 -3.70 -14.93 4.94
N PHE A 84 -2.75 -15.18 5.86
CA PHE A 84 -1.34 -15.34 5.51
C PHE A 84 -0.89 -16.81 5.44
N GLY A 85 -1.76 -17.76 5.79
CA GLY A 85 -1.41 -19.18 5.79
C GLY A 85 -0.21 -19.49 6.68
N ALA A 86 0.74 -20.29 6.18
CA ALA A 86 1.97 -20.67 6.86
C ALA A 86 3.18 -19.81 6.45
N ILE A 87 2.96 -18.57 5.99
CA ILE A 87 4.03 -17.67 5.58
C ILE A 87 4.85 -17.26 6.81
N GLY A 88 6.17 -17.28 6.67
CA GLY A 88 7.08 -16.79 7.71
C GLY A 88 6.80 -15.31 8.01
N SER A 89 6.84 -14.95 9.28
CA SER A 89 6.57 -13.59 9.74
C SER A 89 7.54 -13.18 10.84
N GLY A 90 7.50 -11.91 11.22
CA GLY A 90 8.29 -11.40 12.32
C GLY A 90 8.00 -9.92 12.57
N THR A 91 8.78 -9.36 13.49
CA THR A 91 8.74 -7.94 13.83
C THR A 91 10.12 -7.31 13.73
N THR A 92 10.18 -6.07 13.27
CA THR A 92 11.35 -5.20 13.49
C THR A 92 11.03 -4.30 14.68
N ILE A 93 11.82 -4.40 15.75
CA ILE A 93 11.66 -3.63 16.98
C ILE A 93 12.92 -2.79 17.18
N ASN A 94 12.78 -1.46 17.25
CA ASN A 94 13.90 -0.54 17.40
C ASN A 94 15.03 -0.79 16.38
N GLY A 95 14.68 -1.16 15.15
CA GLY A 95 15.61 -1.43 14.06
C GLY A 95 16.20 -2.85 14.04
N SER A 96 15.91 -3.70 15.01
CA SER A 96 16.34 -5.11 15.04
C SER A 96 15.22 -6.06 14.63
N ASP A 97 15.55 -7.05 13.80
CA ASP A 97 14.60 -8.03 13.28
C ASP A 97 14.50 -9.26 14.19
N TYR A 98 13.27 -9.69 14.41
CA TYR A 98 12.93 -10.89 15.19
C TYR A 98 11.93 -11.73 14.40
N ASN A 99 12.38 -12.90 13.93
CA ASN A 99 11.51 -13.86 13.26
C ASN A 99 10.50 -14.49 14.24
N SER A 100 9.36 -14.88 13.74
CA SER A 100 8.36 -15.62 14.52
C SER A 100 8.82 -17.08 14.73
N PRO A 101 8.72 -17.62 15.96
CA PRO A 101 8.13 -17.00 17.15
C PRO A 101 8.99 -15.88 17.73
N VAL A 102 8.42 -14.69 17.84
CA VAL A 102 9.13 -13.52 18.40
C VAL A 102 9.34 -13.73 19.91
N PRO A 103 10.57 -13.58 20.44
CA PRO A 103 10.82 -13.77 21.86
C PRO A 103 10.04 -12.80 22.75
N ALA A 104 9.68 -13.24 23.93
CA ALA A 104 9.21 -12.35 25.00
C ALA A 104 10.38 -11.59 25.64
N GLY A 105 10.07 -10.45 26.26
CA GLY A 105 11.05 -9.65 26.98
C GLY A 105 11.89 -8.67 26.15
N ILE A 106 11.66 -8.60 24.83
CA ILE A 106 12.32 -7.61 23.98
C ILE A 106 11.79 -6.22 24.35
N SER A 107 12.71 -5.29 24.66
CA SER A 107 12.36 -3.92 25.01
C SER A 107 11.86 -3.16 23.79
N VAL A 108 10.63 -2.64 23.88
CA VAL A 108 9.98 -1.81 22.87
C VAL A 108 10.11 -0.35 23.21
N LEU A 109 9.77 0.02 24.44
CA LEU A 109 9.89 1.38 24.98
C LEU A 109 10.49 1.34 26.37
N SER A 110 11.23 2.42 26.69
CA SER A 110 11.70 2.74 28.02
C SER A 110 11.46 4.23 28.23
N LEU A 111 10.51 4.58 29.08
CA LEU A 111 10.03 5.93 29.29
C LEU A 111 10.37 6.39 30.71
N THR A 112 10.81 7.62 30.84
CA THR A 112 11.10 8.27 32.12
C THR A 112 10.54 9.69 32.13
N GLY A 113 10.22 10.20 33.31
CA GLY A 113 9.54 11.48 33.41
C GLY A 113 8.21 11.43 32.63
N LEU A 114 7.66 12.52 32.22
CA LEU A 114 6.40 12.58 31.44
C LEU A 114 6.64 12.44 29.92
N GLN A 115 7.61 11.61 29.51
CA GLN A 115 7.96 11.43 28.11
C GLN A 115 6.87 10.71 27.33
N THR A 116 6.72 11.10 26.07
CA THR A 116 5.90 10.41 25.07
C THR A 116 6.79 9.93 23.95
N GLN A 117 6.69 8.67 23.56
CA GLN A 117 7.44 8.11 22.45
C GLN A 117 6.56 7.25 21.54
N SER A 118 6.92 7.19 20.27
CA SER A 118 6.30 6.30 19.30
C SER A 118 6.76 4.86 19.50
N VAL A 119 5.84 3.93 19.25
CA VAL A 119 6.11 2.49 19.31
C VAL A 119 6.82 2.07 18.03
N ALA A 120 8.15 1.93 18.08
CA ALA A 120 8.99 1.63 16.93
C ALA A 120 8.92 0.13 16.55
N ILE A 121 7.72 -0.31 16.14
CA ILE A 121 7.47 -1.68 15.70
C ILE A 121 6.95 -1.69 14.27
N ARG A 122 7.49 -2.62 13.47
CA ARG A 122 7.01 -2.96 12.14
C ARG A 122 6.78 -4.46 12.07
N VAL A 123 5.67 -4.87 11.47
CA VAL A 123 5.40 -6.29 11.22
C VAL A 123 5.78 -6.61 9.79
N TYR A 124 6.46 -7.71 9.57
CA TYR A 124 6.83 -8.19 8.25
C TYR A 124 6.44 -9.64 8.02
N ILE A 125 6.32 -9.99 6.75
CA ILE A 125 6.26 -11.37 6.28
C ILE A 125 7.49 -11.67 5.42
N VAL A 126 7.86 -12.95 5.32
CA VAL A 126 9.01 -13.40 4.53
C VAL A 126 8.53 -14.36 3.45
N LEU A 127 8.70 -13.94 2.19
CA LEU A 127 8.34 -14.73 1.04
C LEU A 127 9.56 -15.45 0.48
N ASN A 128 9.64 -16.75 0.67
CA ASN A 128 10.64 -17.62 0.03
C ASN A 128 10.12 -18.16 -1.31
N ARG A 129 8.85 -18.05 -1.55
CA ARG A 129 8.12 -18.34 -2.80
C ARG A 129 6.88 -17.46 -2.83
N PHE A 130 6.34 -17.21 -3.99
CA PHE A 130 5.07 -16.54 -4.09
C PHE A 130 3.96 -17.44 -3.53
N PRO A 131 3.09 -16.92 -2.63
CA PRO A 131 1.97 -17.69 -2.13
C PRO A 131 0.92 -17.91 -3.23
N THR A 132 0.34 -19.08 -3.24
CA THR A 132 -0.86 -19.41 -4.01
C THR A 132 -1.91 -19.95 -3.04
N PRO A 133 -3.11 -19.39 -2.95
CA PRO A 133 -3.65 -18.23 -3.69
C PRO A 133 -3.05 -16.89 -3.24
N ASP A 134 -3.32 -15.82 -4.00
CA ASP A 134 -2.95 -14.45 -3.63
C ASP A 134 -3.47 -14.07 -2.25
N ILE A 135 -2.66 -13.31 -1.52
CA ILE A 135 -3.08 -12.78 -0.24
C ILE A 135 -3.97 -11.56 -0.47
N LYS A 136 -5.18 -11.63 0.03
CA LYS A 136 -6.14 -10.53 0.03
C LYS A 136 -6.43 -10.10 1.45
N VAL A 137 -6.25 -8.82 1.72
CA VAL A 137 -6.66 -8.16 2.95
C VAL A 137 -7.74 -7.16 2.61
N ASN A 138 -8.89 -7.24 3.27
CA ASN A 138 -9.93 -6.23 3.13
C ASN A 138 -9.87 -5.27 4.33
N LYS A 139 -10.29 -4.04 4.12
CA LYS A 139 -10.49 -3.09 5.22
C LYS A 139 -11.40 -3.70 6.29
N GLY A 140 -10.94 -3.69 7.54
CA GLY A 140 -11.63 -4.29 8.68
C GLY A 140 -11.15 -5.70 9.02
N ASP A 141 -10.36 -6.35 8.18
CA ASP A 141 -9.81 -7.67 8.49
C ASP A 141 -8.84 -7.60 9.67
N VAL A 142 -8.83 -8.65 10.48
CA VAL A 142 -7.84 -8.87 11.53
C VAL A 142 -6.57 -9.40 10.88
N ILE A 143 -5.49 -8.62 10.92
CA ILE A 143 -4.18 -8.98 10.36
C ILE A 143 -3.41 -9.91 11.30
N GLY A 144 -3.52 -9.64 12.59
CA GLY A 144 -2.79 -10.37 13.62
C GLY A 144 -2.94 -9.71 14.98
N GLN A 145 -2.15 -10.17 15.92
CA GLN A 145 -2.11 -9.64 17.29
C GLN A 145 -0.67 -9.51 17.75
N ILE A 146 -0.37 -8.40 18.41
CA ILE A 146 0.90 -8.18 19.11
C ILE A 146 0.59 -8.12 20.61
N ASN A 147 1.42 -8.82 21.39
CA ASN A 147 1.28 -8.89 22.83
C ASN A 147 2.47 -8.24 23.53
N PHE A 148 2.14 -7.44 24.53
CA PHE A 148 3.13 -6.76 25.37
C PHE A 148 2.83 -6.96 26.83
N ILE A 149 3.87 -6.78 27.63
CA ILE A 149 3.80 -6.56 29.07
C ILE A 149 4.40 -5.18 29.39
N GLN A 150 3.66 -4.39 30.14
CA GLN A 150 4.17 -3.15 30.71
C GLN A 150 4.60 -3.42 32.15
N THR A 151 5.78 -2.97 32.48
CA THR A 151 6.35 -3.02 33.83
C THR A 151 6.91 -1.66 34.22
N ASN A 152 7.16 -1.44 35.52
CA ASN A 152 7.83 -0.24 35.99
C ASN A 152 8.90 -0.59 37.05
N ASP A 153 9.63 0.42 37.53
CA ASP A 153 10.69 0.28 38.51
C ASP A 153 10.20 0.27 39.96
N GLN A 154 8.89 0.34 40.18
CA GLN A 154 8.33 0.43 41.53
C GLN A 154 8.18 -0.94 42.20
N PRO A 155 8.39 -1.05 43.53
CA PRO A 155 8.17 -2.29 44.25
C PRO A 155 6.74 -2.81 44.08
N GLY A 156 6.63 -4.10 43.77
CA GLY A 156 5.33 -4.73 43.51
C GLY A 156 4.70 -4.38 42.16
N CYS A 157 5.38 -3.63 41.33
CA CYS A 157 4.95 -3.27 39.98
C CYS A 157 3.50 -2.75 39.93
N PRO A 158 3.16 -1.66 40.66
CA PRO A 158 1.80 -1.13 40.66
C PRO A 158 1.42 -0.67 39.26
N GLN A 159 0.17 -1.00 38.85
CA GLN A 159 -0.40 -0.70 37.53
C GLN A 159 0.31 -1.37 36.34
N CYS A 160 1.19 -2.33 36.60
CA CYS A 160 1.74 -3.19 35.54
C CYS A 160 0.65 -4.07 34.95
N GLY A 161 0.81 -4.42 33.68
CA GLY A 161 -0.20 -5.24 33.02
C GLY A 161 0.16 -5.63 31.59
N VAL A 162 -0.74 -6.39 31.03
CA VAL A 162 -0.59 -6.91 29.67
C VAL A 162 -1.37 -6.05 28.67
N TYR A 163 -0.79 -5.84 27.50
CA TYR A 163 -1.40 -5.16 26.37
C TYR A 163 -1.57 -6.17 25.25
N ARG A 164 -2.77 -6.30 24.71
CA ARG A 164 -3.12 -7.18 23.60
C ARG A 164 -3.67 -6.30 22.48
N TRP A 165 -2.84 -6.06 21.47
CA TRP A 165 -3.21 -5.21 20.35
C TRP A 165 -3.59 -6.08 19.15
N ARG A 166 -4.87 -6.03 18.80
CA ARG A 166 -5.38 -6.67 17.60
C ARG A 166 -5.25 -5.70 16.45
N LEU A 167 -4.43 -6.04 15.46
CA LEU A 167 -4.16 -5.21 14.31
C LEU A 167 -5.31 -5.34 13.30
N ILE A 168 -5.98 -4.23 13.02
CA ILE A 168 -7.11 -4.17 12.08
C ILE A 168 -6.70 -3.39 10.84
N ALA A 169 -6.89 -3.97 9.67
CA ALA A 169 -6.60 -3.30 8.40
C ALA A 169 -7.46 -2.04 8.22
N ASP A 170 -6.85 -0.90 7.93
CA ASP A 170 -7.54 0.36 7.65
C ASP A 170 -7.79 0.60 6.16
N ASN A 171 -7.23 -0.24 5.31
CA ASN A 171 -7.38 -0.22 3.86
C ASN A 171 -7.44 -1.63 3.29
N ASP A 172 -7.97 -1.74 2.08
CA ASP A 172 -7.81 -2.94 1.28
C ASP A 172 -6.37 -3.04 0.79
N ALA A 173 -5.81 -4.24 0.79
CA ALA A 173 -4.50 -4.53 0.23
C ALA A 173 -4.54 -5.86 -0.53
N TYR A 174 -4.07 -5.83 -1.76
CA TYR A 174 -3.92 -7.01 -2.60
C TYR A 174 -2.43 -7.25 -2.79
N PHE A 175 -1.96 -8.35 -2.28
CA PHE A 175 -0.60 -8.75 -2.51
C PHE A 175 -0.54 -9.59 -3.78
N VAL A 176 -0.22 -8.92 -4.86
CA VAL A 176 0.09 -9.57 -6.13
C VAL A 176 1.44 -10.25 -5.98
N THR A 177 1.42 -11.55 -6.03
CA THR A 177 2.56 -12.40 -5.69
C THR A 177 3.35 -12.84 -6.92
N THR A 178 2.92 -12.44 -8.09
CA THR A 178 3.56 -12.84 -9.34
C THR A 178 4.17 -11.63 -10.07
N SER A 179 5.37 -11.80 -10.57
CA SER A 179 5.94 -10.87 -11.54
C SER A 179 5.27 -11.10 -12.89
N CYS A 180 4.80 -10.03 -13.50
CA CYS A 180 4.19 -10.10 -14.81
C CYS A 180 4.90 -9.16 -15.79
N THR A 181 4.92 -9.54 -17.04
CA THR A 181 5.48 -8.73 -18.13
C THR A 181 4.40 -8.37 -19.14
N ILE A 182 4.54 -7.21 -19.76
CA ILE A 182 3.74 -6.78 -20.90
C ILE A 182 4.56 -7.04 -22.15
N ASN A 183 3.98 -7.78 -23.10
CA ASN A 183 4.64 -8.16 -24.37
C ASN A 183 6.07 -8.71 -24.18
N ASN A 184 6.30 -9.49 -23.11
CA ASN A 184 7.63 -10.02 -22.74
C ASN A 184 8.71 -8.92 -22.62
N GLY A 185 8.34 -7.73 -22.20
CA GLY A 185 9.24 -6.58 -22.10
C GLY A 185 9.62 -5.95 -23.44
N GLN A 186 9.02 -6.38 -24.55
CA GLN A 186 9.31 -5.87 -25.88
C GLN A 186 8.65 -4.50 -26.10
N GLN A 187 9.34 -3.64 -26.83
CA GLN A 187 8.83 -2.33 -27.22
C GLN A 187 7.64 -2.46 -28.17
N ILE A 188 6.58 -1.70 -27.87
CA ILE A 188 5.40 -1.58 -28.73
C ILE A 188 5.65 -0.42 -29.71
N ASN A 189 5.92 -0.75 -30.94
CA ASN A 189 6.11 0.28 -31.97
C ASN A 189 4.76 0.68 -32.59
N VAL A 190 4.42 1.97 -32.53
CA VAL A 190 3.21 2.56 -33.12
C VAL A 190 3.62 3.45 -34.27
N ASP A 191 3.43 2.95 -35.47
CA ASP A 191 3.72 3.69 -36.71
C ASP A 191 2.43 4.09 -37.39
N PHE A 192 2.21 5.37 -37.54
CA PHE A 192 1.04 5.94 -38.24
C PHE A 192 1.32 6.17 -39.73
N GLY A 193 2.53 5.91 -40.20
CA GLY A 193 2.95 6.26 -41.55
C GLY A 193 2.92 7.76 -41.84
N GLN A 194 2.60 8.11 -43.06
CA GLN A 194 2.45 9.50 -43.44
C GLN A 194 1.06 10.04 -43.05
N ILE A 195 1.06 11.01 -42.14
CA ILE A 195 -0.17 11.65 -41.67
C ILE A 195 -0.36 12.99 -42.44
N ARG A 196 -1.49 13.10 -43.10
CA ARG A 196 -1.92 14.40 -43.63
C ARG A 196 -2.51 15.25 -42.52
N GLN A 197 -2.11 16.51 -42.44
CA GLN A 197 -2.53 17.45 -41.39
C GLN A 197 -4.05 17.65 -41.32
N ASP A 198 -4.73 17.65 -42.48
CA ASP A 198 -6.18 17.81 -42.60
C ASP A 198 -7.01 16.60 -42.14
N PHE A 199 -6.37 15.44 -41.93
CA PHE A 199 -7.00 14.25 -41.34
C PHE A 199 -6.89 14.18 -39.81
N LEU A 200 -6.08 15.08 -39.21
CA LEU A 200 -5.98 15.15 -37.75
C LEU A 200 -7.24 15.79 -37.15
N THR A 201 -7.83 15.13 -36.19
CA THR A 201 -9.00 15.60 -35.45
C THR A 201 -8.63 16.10 -34.06
N GLN A 202 -9.50 16.84 -33.39
CA GLN A 202 -9.30 17.29 -32.01
C GLN A 202 -9.74 16.25 -30.99
N SER A 203 -10.50 15.25 -31.41
CA SER A 203 -11.03 14.19 -30.58
C SER A 203 -10.59 12.82 -31.09
N ALA A 204 -10.23 11.94 -30.17
CA ALA A 204 -9.87 10.56 -30.48
C ALA A 204 -11.07 9.75 -31.04
N SER A 205 -12.31 10.12 -30.66
CA SER A 205 -13.51 9.44 -31.16
C SER A 205 -13.72 9.65 -32.66
N ASP A 206 -13.41 10.85 -33.13
CA ASP A 206 -13.71 11.29 -34.52
C ASP A 206 -12.55 10.96 -35.48
N ALA A 207 -11.45 10.42 -34.94
CA ALA A 207 -10.25 10.19 -35.72
C ALA A 207 -10.42 9.05 -36.71
N GLN A 208 -9.93 9.30 -37.94
CA GLN A 208 -9.88 8.31 -39.01
C GLN A 208 -8.56 7.52 -39.00
N ILE A 209 -7.48 8.12 -38.44
CA ILE A 209 -6.17 7.48 -38.32
C ILE A 209 -6.12 6.80 -36.96
N LYS A 210 -6.01 5.49 -36.95
CA LYS A 210 -5.96 4.66 -35.73
C LYS A 210 -4.96 3.53 -35.93
N GLN A 211 -4.29 3.15 -34.85
CA GLN A 211 -3.38 2.00 -34.83
C GLN A 211 -3.72 1.13 -33.61
N ASP A 212 -4.24 -0.03 -33.85
CA ASP A 212 -4.49 -1.01 -32.80
C ASP A 212 -3.22 -1.78 -32.46
N LYS A 213 -2.98 -1.98 -31.17
CA LYS A 213 -1.84 -2.75 -30.66
C LYS A 213 -2.34 -3.74 -29.63
N ALA A 214 -1.97 -4.99 -29.83
CA ALA A 214 -2.21 -6.04 -28.87
C ALA A 214 -1.26 -5.86 -27.68
N LEU A 215 -1.80 -6.02 -26.49
CA LEU A 215 -1.07 -6.18 -25.24
C LEU A 215 -1.23 -7.64 -24.81
N SER A 216 -0.12 -8.33 -24.58
CA SER A 216 -0.11 -9.64 -23.95
C SER A 216 0.51 -9.54 -22.58
N TYR A 217 -0.09 -10.20 -21.60
CA TYR A 217 0.41 -10.26 -20.24
C TYR A 217 0.82 -11.68 -19.92
N GLN A 218 1.98 -11.84 -19.36
CA GLN A 218 2.48 -13.12 -18.90
C GLN A 218 3.08 -12.99 -17.53
N CYS A 219 2.60 -13.80 -16.59
CA CYS A 219 3.08 -13.85 -15.21
C CYS A 219 3.92 -15.11 -14.99
N ASP A 220 4.87 -15.01 -14.05
CA ASP A 220 5.71 -16.14 -13.66
C ASP A 220 4.88 -17.25 -13.00
N ASP A 221 3.84 -16.88 -12.25
CA ASP A 221 2.86 -17.82 -11.70
C ASP A 221 1.74 -18.09 -12.70
N GLN A 222 1.77 -19.30 -13.28
CA GLN A 222 0.76 -19.76 -14.23
C GLN A 222 -0.63 -20.03 -13.60
N SER A 223 -0.76 -19.98 -12.29
CA SER A 223 -2.05 -20.10 -11.60
C SER A 223 -2.67 -18.74 -11.26
N ALA A 224 -1.94 -17.64 -11.46
CA ALA A 224 -2.40 -16.31 -11.12
C ALA A 224 -3.69 -15.95 -11.86
N THR A 225 -4.75 -15.65 -11.13
CA THR A 225 -6.05 -15.23 -11.67
C THR A 225 -6.53 -14.05 -10.84
N GLN A 226 -6.40 -12.82 -11.40
CA GLN A 226 -6.65 -11.59 -10.66
C GLN A 226 -6.91 -10.41 -11.56
N ASP A 227 -7.56 -9.39 -11.02
CA ASP A 227 -7.65 -8.08 -11.64
C ASP A 227 -6.33 -7.34 -11.47
N ILE A 228 -5.93 -6.62 -12.50
CA ILE A 228 -4.71 -5.81 -12.52
C ILE A 228 -5.02 -4.42 -13.07
N LEU A 229 -4.16 -3.47 -12.75
CA LEU A 229 -4.15 -2.15 -13.37
C LEU A 229 -2.92 -2.02 -14.26
N ILE A 230 -3.13 -1.50 -15.48
CA ILE A 230 -2.05 -1.10 -16.37
C ILE A 230 -2.00 0.42 -16.39
N ARG A 231 -0.95 1.01 -15.84
CA ARG A 231 -0.74 2.45 -15.82
C ARG A 231 0.11 2.87 -17.01
N MET A 232 -0.33 3.90 -17.70
CA MET A 232 0.46 4.57 -18.74
C MET A 232 1.22 5.73 -18.11
N VAL A 233 2.55 5.65 -18.11
CA VAL A 233 3.44 6.71 -17.64
C VAL A 233 3.98 7.46 -18.84
N SER A 234 3.65 8.75 -18.96
CA SER A 234 4.14 9.63 -20.01
C SER A 234 3.96 11.11 -19.63
N ASP A 235 4.68 11.99 -20.31
CA ASP A 235 4.37 13.41 -20.29
C ASP A 235 3.06 13.67 -21.06
N ALA A 236 2.26 14.60 -20.55
CA ALA A 236 1.08 15.08 -21.25
C ALA A 236 1.46 16.12 -22.31
N SER A 237 0.68 16.20 -23.39
CA SER A 237 0.83 17.22 -24.40
C SER A 237 0.64 18.63 -23.82
N GLY A 238 1.28 19.63 -24.40
CA GLY A 238 1.18 21.02 -23.93
C GLY A 238 -0.21 21.65 -24.04
N PHE A 239 -1.11 21.05 -24.85
CA PHE A 239 -2.46 21.56 -25.08
C PHE A 239 -3.58 20.73 -24.42
N SER A 240 -3.26 19.55 -23.89
CA SER A 240 -4.23 18.70 -23.22
C SER A 240 -3.56 17.70 -22.29
N SER A 241 -4.12 17.53 -21.09
CA SER A 241 -3.71 16.47 -20.14
C SER A 241 -4.13 15.06 -20.57
N ASP A 242 -4.91 14.94 -21.61
CA ASP A 242 -5.52 13.67 -22.03
C ASP A 242 -4.66 12.91 -23.04
N PHE A 243 -3.64 13.56 -23.62
CA PHE A 243 -2.86 13.01 -24.71
C PHE A 243 -1.37 12.93 -24.38
N ILE A 244 -0.71 11.90 -24.88
CA ILE A 244 0.74 11.72 -24.82
C ILE A 244 1.41 12.85 -25.58
N LYS A 245 2.44 13.45 -25.00
CA LYS A 245 3.27 14.46 -25.61
C LYS A 245 4.04 13.89 -26.80
N THR A 246 4.12 14.66 -27.87
CA THR A 246 4.96 14.35 -29.03
C THR A 246 6.00 15.43 -29.27
N SER A 247 6.88 15.19 -30.24
CA SER A 247 7.87 16.20 -30.74
C SER A 247 7.21 17.40 -31.39
N ASN A 248 5.94 17.29 -31.83
CA ASN A 248 5.18 18.41 -32.39
C ASN A 248 4.27 19.02 -31.31
N PRO A 249 4.42 20.32 -30.97
CA PRO A 249 3.64 20.93 -29.88
C PRO A 249 2.12 20.98 -30.13
N ASN A 250 1.70 20.84 -31.40
CA ASN A 250 0.31 20.88 -31.82
C ASN A 250 -0.28 19.48 -32.13
N VAL A 251 0.48 18.40 -31.89
CA VAL A 251 0.03 17.03 -32.08
C VAL A 251 0.32 16.23 -30.82
N GLY A 252 -0.67 15.53 -30.33
CA GLY A 252 -0.57 14.55 -29.26
C GLY A 252 -1.02 13.18 -29.73
N VAL A 253 -0.83 12.16 -28.92
CA VAL A 253 -1.37 10.81 -29.19
C VAL A 253 -2.27 10.39 -28.04
N ALA A 254 -3.50 10.06 -28.32
CA ALA A 254 -4.42 9.42 -27.39
C ALA A 254 -4.16 7.92 -27.36
N MET A 255 -4.14 7.31 -26.18
CA MET A 255 -4.32 5.87 -26.02
C MET A 255 -5.75 5.59 -25.59
N VAL A 256 -6.45 4.75 -26.34
CA VAL A 256 -7.86 4.39 -26.09
C VAL A 256 -7.94 2.93 -25.70
N TYR A 257 -8.65 2.65 -24.62
CA TYR A 257 -8.95 1.31 -24.14
C TYR A 257 -10.46 1.19 -23.92
N ASN A 258 -11.09 0.19 -24.54
CA ASN A 258 -12.56 -0.02 -24.49
C ASN A 258 -13.37 1.25 -24.78
N GLY A 259 -12.94 2.03 -25.78
CA GLY A 259 -13.60 3.27 -26.18
C GLY A 259 -13.33 4.49 -25.31
N ALA A 260 -12.61 4.36 -24.20
CA ALA A 260 -12.26 5.46 -23.31
C ALA A 260 -10.78 5.86 -23.44
N VAL A 261 -10.50 7.16 -23.40
CA VAL A 261 -9.13 7.67 -23.41
C VAL A 261 -8.47 7.39 -22.07
N VAL A 262 -7.34 6.70 -22.10
CA VAL A 262 -6.46 6.51 -20.94
C VAL A 262 -5.49 7.69 -20.90
N LYS A 263 -5.65 8.57 -19.91
CA LYS A 263 -4.85 9.78 -19.79
C LYS A 263 -3.42 9.46 -19.34
N PRO A 264 -2.43 10.28 -19.69
CA PRO A 264 -1.09 10.22 -19.09
C PRO A 264 -1.14 10.07 -17.57
N ASN A 265 -0.35 9.15 -17.03
CA ASN A 265 -0.26 8.80 -15.61
C ASN A 265 -1.51 8.17 -14.98
N ASN A 266 -2.53 7.86 -15.77
CA ASN A 266 -3.69 7.09 -15.33
C ASN A 266 -3.55 5.61 -15.71
N ALA A 267 -4.47 4.80 -15.19
CA ALA A 267 -4.48 3.35 -15.41
C ALA A 267 -5.84 2.89 -15.93
N PHE A 268 -5.83 1.78 -16.63
CA PHE A 268 -7.03 1.00 -16.94
C PHE A 268 -6.99 -0.35 -16.24
N ARG A 269 -8.16 -0.92 -15.96
CA ARG A 269 -8.31 -2.22 -15.32
C ARG A 269 -8.46 -3.30 -16.36
N THR A 270 -7.76 -4.41 -16.15
CA THR A 270 -7.89 -5.65 -16.91
C THR A 270 -7.73 -6.87 -15.98
N ARG A 271 -7.66 -8.06 -16.54
CA ARG A 271 -7.63 -9.31 -15.78
C ARG A 271 -6.59 -10.28 -16.33
N ILE A 272 -5.89 -10.94 -15.41
CA ILE A 272 -5.07 -12.13 -15.66
C ILE A 272 -5.88 -13.37 -15.30
N VAL A 273 -5.81 -14.39 -16.14
CA VAL A 273 -6.40 -15.71 -15.88
C VAL A 273 -5.35 -16.78 -16.18
N ASN A 274 -5.08 -17.63 -15.22
CA ASN A 274 -4.05 -18.67 -15.33
C ASN A 274 -2.69 -18.13 -15.81
N GLY A 275 -2.25 -17.03 -15.21
CA GLY A 275 -0.97 -16.38 -15.51
C GLY A 275 -0.93 -15.60 -16.82
N LEU A 276 -2.00 -15.59 -17.58
CA LEU A 276 -2.06 -14.97 -18.92
C LEU A 276 -3.18 -13.94 -19.00
N GLY A 277 -2.97 -12.92 -19.83
CA GLY A 277 -3.99 -11.94 -20.17
C GLY A 277 -3.67 -11.28 -21.50
N ASN A 278 -4.68 -10.68 -22.09
CA ASN A 278 -4.51 -9.92 -23.33
C ASN A 278 -5.55 -8.81 -23.43
N ASP A 279 -5.16 -7.73 -24.07
CA ASP A 279 -6.01 -6.60 -24.40
C ASP A 279 -5.63 -6.04 -25.77
N THR A 280 -6.46 -5.13 -26.24
CA THR A 280 -6.14 -4.29 -27.40
C THR A 280 -6.27 -2.82 -26.97
N VAL A 281 -5.25 -2.03 -27.26
CA VAL A 281 -5.30 -0.57 -27.13
C VAL A 281 -5.18 0.06 -28.48
N THR A 282 -5.88 1.17 -28.68
CA THR A 282 -5.86 1.93 -29.94
C THR A 282 -5.11 3.23 -29.70
N PHE A 283 -4.11 3.50 -30.51
CA PHE A 283 -3.40 4.78 -30.54
C PHE A 283 -3.96 5.68 -31.66
N VAL A 284 -4.14 6.96 -31.33
CA VAL A 284 -4.81 7.92 -32.20
C VAL A 284 -4.06 9.25 -32.17
N PRO A 285 -3.54 9.74 -33.30
CA PRO A 285 -2.96 11.06 -33.37
C PRO A 285 -4.07 12.12 -33.34
N VAL A 286 -3.94 13.10 -32.45
CA VAL A 286 -4.90 14.20 -32.27
C VAL A 286 -4.19 15.54 -32.35
N LYS A 287 -4.89 16.58 -32.83
CA LYS A 287 -4.33 17.92 -32.94
C LYS A 287 -4.88 18.88 -31.90
N ASN A 288 -4.09 19.91 -31.60
CA ASN A 288 -4.54 21.10 -30.89
C ASN A 288 -5.65 21.82 -31.66
N ASN A 289 -6.39 22.68 -31.01
CA ASN A 289 -7.39 23.56 -31.64
C ASN A 289 -6.74 24.69 -32.41
N VAL A 290 -6.02 24.32 -33.47
CA VAL A 290 -5.37 25.24 -34.42
C VAL A 290 -5.73 24.84 -35.85
N PRO A 291 -5.67 25.77 -36.82
CA PRO A 291 -5.79 25.41 -38.22
C PRO A 291 -4.75 24.35 -38.62
N TYR A 292 -5.12 23.38 -39.44
CA TYR A 292 -4.19 22.32 -39.86
C TYR A 292 -2.93 22.88 -40.54
N THR A 293 -3.03 24.04 -41.22
CA THR A 293 -1.91 24.73 -41.85
C THR A 293 -0.88 25.27 -40.84
N SER A 294 -1.24 25.39 -39.58
CA SER A 294 -0.34 25.84 -38.50
C SER A 294 0.39 24.66 -37.81
N ILE A 295 0.10 23.43 -38.21
CA ILE A 295 0.81 22.26 -37.69
C ILE A 295 2.09 22.08 -38.50
N ALA A 296 3.23 22.08 -37.83
CA ALA A 296 4.52 21.90 -38.53
C ALA A 296 4.59 20.51 -39.17
N THR A 297 5.13 20.45 -40.40
CA THR A 297 5.44 19.19 -41.08
C THR A 297 6.80 18.66 -40.63
N GLY A 298 6.99 17.34 -40.70
CA GLY A 298 8.22 16.67 -40.33
C GLY A 298 8.03 15.42 -39.51
N PRO A 299 9.12 14.82 -39.03
CA PRO A 299 9.04 13.62 -38.22
C PRO A 299 8.26 13.86 -36.91
N LEU A 300 7.36 12.94 -36.56
CA LEU A 300 6.58 12.94 -35.37
C LEU A 300 7.01 11.74 -34.47
N SER A 301 7.37 12.01 -33.22
CA SER A 301 7.71 10.98 -32.23
C SER A 301 7.13 11.32 -30.88
N GLY A 302 6.82 10.29 -30.10
CA GLY A 302 6.38 10.36 -28.72
C GLY A 302 6.64 9.03 -28.04
N SER A 303 6.63 9.01 -26.72
CA SER A 303 6.85 7.78 -25.95
C SER A 303 5.99 7.74 -24.70
N ALA A 304 5.63 6.52 -24.31
CA ALA A 304 4.98 6.21 -23.04
C ALA A 304 5.47 4.86 -22.55
N THR A 305 5.38 4.62 -21.25
CA THR A 305 5.70 3.34 -20.63
C THR A 305 4.43 2.77 -20.00
N LEU A 306 4.13 1.51 -20.28
CA LEU A 306 3.07 0.77 -19.60
C LEU A 306 3.68 -0.03 -18.45
N ILE A 307 3.12 0.11 -17.28
CA ILE A 307 3.57 -0.60 -16.08
C ILE A 307 2.39 -1.28 -15.38
N PHE A 308 2.66 -2.45 -14.80
CA PHE A 308 1.71 -3.06 -13.88
C PHE A 308 1.60 -2.23 -12.62
N SER A 309 0.39 -2.08 -12.11
CA SER A 309 0.08 -1.43 -10.83
C SER A 309 -0.88 -2.33 -10.07
N ALA A 310 -0.76 -2.38 -8.77
CA ALA A 310 -1.78 -3.02 -7.93
C ALA A 310 -3.11 -2.26 -8.05
N PRO A 311 -4.24 -2.97 -8.00
CA PRO A 311 -5.57 -2.36 -7.98
C PRO A 311 -5.80 -1.42 -6.81
#